data_212522887bc066eee7369c3a139debb0
#
_entry.id   212522887bc066eee7369c3a139debb0
#
_cell.length_a   1.000
_cell.length_b   1.000
_cell.length_c   1.000
_cell.angle_alpha   90.00
_cell.angle_beta   90.00
_cell.angle_gamma   90.00
#
_symmetry.space_group_name_H-M   'P 1'
#
loop_
_entity.id
_entity.type
_entity.pdbx_description
1 polymer ?
#
loop_
_entity_poly.entity_id
_entity_poly.type
_entity_poly.pdbx_seq_one_letter_code
_entity_poly.pdbx_strand_id
1 'polypeptide(L)'
;MLARLVVVLWQLGSLSLSLLSQGGSENPEVQKRLGRELLHTLTDLGPCFIKLGQALSTRPDLVRRDWLEQLTRLQDDLPAFDHNLALATIEAELGAPAHSLFANFPNKPIAAASLGQVYKAQLHDGRWVAVKVQRPNLQERLVLDLAVIRLLAQMVGPFLPLNLGDDLSAIVDEFGNTLFREIDYELEADNAERFASLFKEDPSIVIPGVERLLSAKKVLTTDWLDGVKLQERSVLESNNLDPTTLVKAGVIAGLRQLLEFGYFHADPHPGNLFAMAGGSEGNGRLGYVDFGMMDMLSNDDRLTLTDAVVHLINRDFKALGHDFVHLGFLQPNTDLSPILPALEEVLGGQLGETVGSFNFKTITDRFSELMFDYPFRVPARFALIIRAVVSQEGLALRLDPDFSIIRVAYPYVAKRLLAADTEELRNKLLDILFDQEGKLQLQRLENLLDVVGQDGSPTDLLPVAGAGLRLILGPKGRDLRQRLLLTLVRDGRLNTEDISNLAKLLRRRFGPRRLASDLMQRLSL
;
A
#
# COMPACT_ATOMS: atom_id res chain seq x y z
N MET A 1 22.71 0.45 29.95
CA MET A 1 22.45 -0.88 29.38
C MET A 1 21.90 -1.88 30.41
N LEU A 2 22.64 -2.23 31.48
CA LEU A 2 22.18 -3.24 32.47
C LEU A 2 20.80 -2.95 33.08
N ALA A 3 20.53 -1.73 33.55
CA ALA A 3 19.22 -1.38 34.11
C ALA A 3 18.08 -1.55 33.09
N ARG A 4 18.31 -1.17 31.84
CA ARG A 4 17.32 -1.34 30.77
C ARG A 4 17.08 -2.82 30.44
N LEU A 5 18.16 -3.60 30.37
CA LEU A 5 18.09 -5.05 30.19
C LEU A 5 17.24 -5.71 31.28
N VAL A 6 17.44 -5.34 32.56
CA VAL A 6 16.66 -5.86 33.69
C VAL A 6 15.17 -5.55 33.54
N VAL A 7 14.82 -4.30 33.17
CA VAL A 7 13.42 -3.91 32.94
C VAL A 7 12.80 -4.72 31.81
N VAL A 8 13.50 -4.83 30.67
CA VAL A 8 13.01 -5.59 29.52
C VAL A 8 12.86 -7.07 29.86
N LEU A 9 13.85 -7.69 30.52
CA LEU A 9 13.79 -9.09 30.94
C LEU A 9 12.67 -9.35 31.95
N TRP A 10 12.41 -8.41 32.86
CA TRP A 10 11.32 -8.54 33.82
C TRP A 10 9.95 -8.53 33.12
N GLN A 11 9.71 -7.54 32.28
CA GLN A 11 8.43 -7.40 31.57
C GLN A 11 8.21 -8.55 30.55
N LEU A 12 9.20 -8.86 29.73
CA LEU A 12 9.12 -9.98 28.80
C LEU A 12 9.12 -11.33 29.52
N GLY A 13 9.80 -11.47 30.63
CA GLY A 13 9.79 -12.68 31.46
C GLY A 13 8.43 -12.97 32.07
N SER A 14 7.72 -11.94 32.57
CA SER A 14 6.34 -12.09 33.08
C SER A 14 5.37 -12.49 31.98
N LEU A 15 5.49 -11.86 30.80
CA LEU A 15 4.72 -12.21 29.60
C LEU A 15 5.01 -13.65 29.16
N SER A 16 6.30 -14.03 29.12
CA SER A 16 6.72 -15.39 28.72
C SER A 16 6.14 -16.46 29.65
N LEU A 17 6.05 -16.21 30.95
CA LEU A 17 5.40 -17.12 31.90
C LEU A 17 3.90 -17.30 31.60
N SER A 18 3.19 -16.21 31.29
CA SER A 18 1.80 -16.26 30.85
C SER A 18 1.64 -17.05 29.55
N LEU A 19 2.54 -16.83 28.59
CA LEU A 19 2.54 -17.54 27.31
C LEU A 19 2.85 -19.03 27.45
N LEU A 20 3.84 -19.41 28.25
CA LEU A 20 4.19 -20.80 28.50
C LEU A 20 3.08 -21.57 29.22
N SER A 21 2.38 -20.92 30.15
CA SER A 21 1.33 -21.54 30.92
C SER A 21 0.01 -21.68 30.16
N GLN A 22 -0.29 -20.81 29.19
CA GLN A 22 -1.61 -20.70 28.56
C GLN A 22 -1.56 -20.56 27.03
N GLY A 23 -0.39 -20.38 26.43
CA GLY A 23 -0.23 -20.16 24.99
C GLY A 23 -0.67 -21.33 24.12
N GLY A 24 -0.63 -22.56 24.64
CA GLY A 24 -1.14 -23.77 23.99
C GLY A 24 -2.67 -23.94 24.08
N SER A 25 -3.39 -23.04 24.75
CA SER A 25 -4.84 -23.09 24.83
C SER A 25 -5.48 -22.76 23.48
N GLU A 26 -6.45 -23.56 23.03
CA GLU A 26 -7.28 -23.28 21.85
C GLU A 26 -8.45 -22.33 22.18
N ASN A 27 -8.63 -21.93 23.43
CA ASN A 27 -9.72 -21.03 23.84
C ASN A 27 -9.46 -19.61 23.31
N PRO A 28 -10.32 -19.06 22.43
CA PRO A 28 -10.15 -17.73 21.84
C PRO A 28 -10.06 -16.59 22.87
N GLU A 29 -10.78 -16.67 23.97
CA GLU A 29 -10.76 -15.64 25.03
C GLU A 29 -9.42 -15.61 25.77
N VAL A 30 -8.79 -16.77 25.96
CA VAL A 30 -7.45 -16.87 26.54
C VAL A 30 -6.43 -16.24 25.59
N GLN A 31 -6.51 -16.54 24.29
CA GLN A 31 -5.60 -15.99 23.28
C GLN A 31 -5.78 -14.47 23.13
N LYS A 32 -6.99 -13.95 23.11
CA LYS A 32 -7.25 -12.49 23.09
C LYS A 32 -6.70 -11.80 24.36
N ARG A 33 -6.77 -12.46 25.52
CA ARG A 33 -6.17 -11.91 26.74
C ARG A 33 -4.65 -11.84 26.63
N LEU A 34 -3.99 -12.93 26.17
CA LEU A 34 -2.55 -12.95 25.97
C LEU A 34 -2.09 -11.89 24.93
N GLY A 35 -2.85 -11.72 23.84
CA GLY A 35 -2.61 -10.64 22.89
C GLY A 35 -2.71 -9.24 23.51
N ARG A 36 -3.66 -9.01 24.45
CA ARG A 36 -3.74 -7.74 25.18
C ARG A 36 -2.59 -7.55 26.17
N GLU A 37 -2.15 -8.61 26.86
CA GLU A 37 -0.98 -8.56 27.71
C GLU A 37 0.29 -8.21 26.90
N LEU A 38 0.44 -8.80 25.71
CA LEU A 38 1.52 -8.46 24.78
C LEU A 38 1.45 -6.99 24.37
N LEU A 39 0.26 -6.49 23.96
CA LEU A 39 0.03 -5.09 23.59
C LEU A 39 0.46 -4.13 24.72
N HIS A 40 0.02 -4.38 25.95
CA HIS A 40 0.38 -3.55 27.11
C HIS A 40 1.88 -3.59 27.40
N THR A 41 2.49 -4.77 27.37
CA THR A 41 3.93 -4.94 27.61
C THR A 41 4.75 -4.14 26.59
N LEU A 42 4.40 -4.21 25.30
CA LEU A 42 5.11 -3.46 24.26
C LEU A 42 4.91 -1.94 24.41
N THR A 43 3.72 -1.50 24.81
CA THR A 43 3.42 -0.09 25.07
C THR A 43 4.25 0.46 26.25
N ASP A 44 4.31 -0.27 27.36
CA ASP A 44 5.05 0.11 28.57
C ASP A 44 6.58 0.12 28.33
N LEU A 45 7.08 -0.75 27.47
CA LEU A 45 8.48 -0.78 27.07
C LEU A 45 8.86 0.44 26.22
N GLY A 46 7.92 1.09 25.54
CA GLY A 46 8.10 2.37 24.87
C GLY A 46 8.40 2.29 23.37
N PRO A 47 8.91 3.39 22.74
CA PRO A 47 8.89 3.60 21.30
C PRO A 47 9.43 2.45 20.44
N CYS A 48 10.59 1.89 20.78
CA CYS A 48 11.19 0.78 20.05
C CYS A 48 10.26 -0.45 20.00
N PHE A 49 9.68 -0.81 21.15
CA PHE A 49 8.82 -1.97 21.27
C PHE A 49 7.42 -1.74 20.69
N ILE A 50 6.91 -0.51 20.72
CA ILE A 50 5.69 -0.13 20.00
C ILE A 50 5.89 -0.34 18.50
N LYS A 51 6.98 0.16 17.93
CA LYS A 51 7.32 -0.02 16.51
C LYS A 51 7.58 -1.49 16.16
N LEU A 52 8.22 -2.25 17.06
CA LEU A 52 8.38 -3.70 16.90
C LEU A 52 7.01 -4.40 16.84
N GLY A 53 6.09 -4.06 17.74
CA GLY A 53 4.73 -4.62 17.73
C GLY A 53 3.94 -4.24 16.49
N GLN A 54 4.10 -3.01 15.98
CA GLN A 54 3.51 -2.57 14.71
C GLN A 54 4.09 -3.37 13.52
N ALA A 55 5.41 -3.59 13.48
CA ALA A 55 6.04 -4.44 12.47
C ALA A 55 5.53 -5.89 12.55
N LEU A 56 5.43 -6.45 13.75
CA LEU A 56 4.90 -7.81 13.97
C LEU A 56 3.42 -7.93 13.62
N SER A 57 2.63 -6.87 13.74
CA SER A 57 1.19 -6.89 13.40
C SER A 57 0.93 -7.16 11.91
N THR A 58 1.94 -7.03 11.07
CA THR A 58 1.87 -7.27 9.62
C THR A 58 2.48 -8.61 9.20
N ARG A 59 2.92 -9.42 10.16
CA ARG A 59 3.64 -10.68 9.92
C ARG A 59 2.82 -11.87 10.46
N PRO A 60 1.80 -12.34 9.71
CA PRO A 60 1.00 -13.51 10.10
C PRO A 60 1.80 -14.81 10.10
N ASP A 61 2.96 -14.82 9.45
CA ASP A 61 3.95 -15.90 9.47
C ASP A 61 4.70 -16.01 10.80
N LEU A 62 4.75 -14.93 11.61
CA LEU A 62 5.47 -14.87 12.87
C LEU A 62 4.54 -14.87 14.09
N VAL A 63 3.32 -14.36 13.95
CA VAL A 63 2.42 -14.08 15.06
C VAL A 63 1.04 -14.69 14.82
N ARG A 64 0.48 -15.32 15.83
CA ARG A 64 -0.88 -15.90 15.77
C ARG A 64 -1.92 -14.83 15.42
N ARG A 65 -2.94 -15.21 14.67
CA ARG A 65 -4.03 -14.34 14.19
C ARG A 65 -4.72 -13.56 15.35
N ASP A 66 -5.04 -14.26 16.46
CA ASP A 66 -5.69 -13.64 17.62
C ASP A 66 -4.86 -12.50 18.24
N TRP A 67 -3.53 -12.60 18.16
CA TRP A 67 -2.60 -11.59 18.68
C TRP A 67 -2.39 -10.47 17.66
N LEU A 68 -2.37 -10.78 16.35
CA LEU A 68 -2.30 -9.77 15.30
C LEU A 68 -3.42 -8.74 15.44
N GLU A 69 -4.67 -9.19 15.71
CA GLU A 69 -5.81 -8.29 15.94
C GLU A 69 -5.60 -7.34 17.13
N GLN A 70 -4.87 -7.76 18.15
CA GLN A 70 -4.55 -6.88 19.28
C GLN A 70 -3.40 -5.94 18.94
N LEU A 71 -2.35 -6.43 18.26
CA LEU A 71 -1.20 -5.62 17.85
C LEU A 71 -1.56 -4.53 16.85
N THR A 72 -2.58 -4.73 16.00
CA THR A 72 -3.10 -3.67 15.10
C THR A 72 -3.68 -2.47 15.85
N ARG A 73 -3.95 -2.61 17.17
CA ARG A 73 -4.40 -1.52 18.04
C ARG A 73 -3.25 -0.71 18.65
N LEU A 74 -1.98 -1.09 18.39
CA LEU A 74 -0.83 -0.29 18.80
C LEU A 74 -0.90 1.07 18.11
N GLN A 75 -1.23 2.08 18.89
CA GLN A 75 -1.28 3.46 18.44
C GLN A 75 0.03 4.16 18.80
N ASP A 76 0.45 5.08 17.95
CA ASP A 76 1.58 5.95 18.23
C ASP A 76 1.21 7.13 19.17
N ASP A 77 0.03 7.11 19.79
CA ASP A 77 -0.46 8.18 20.63
C ASP A 77 0.17 8.10 22.04
N LEU A 78 1.35 8.67 22.16
CA LEU A 78 2.04 8.84 23.45
C LEU A 78 1.87 10.28 23.96
N PRO A 79 1.92 10.48 25.30
CA PRO A 79 1.89 11.81 25.89
C PRO A 79 2.98 12.73 25.29
N ALA A 80 2.63 14.00 25.11
CA ALA A 80 3.61 15.01 24.70
C ALA A 80 4.77 15.08 25.72
N PHE A 81 5.98 15.24 25.21
CA PHE A 81 7.14 15.52 26.05
C PHE A 81 7.26 17.02 26.36
N ASP A 82 8.12 17.36 27.31
CA ASP A 82 8.28 18.73 27.80
C ASP A 82 8.57 19.71 26.65
N HIS A 83 7.84 20.83 26.63
CA HIS A 83 7.95 21.87 25.60
C HIS A 83 9.34 22.51 25.54
N ASN A 84 9.99 22.71 26.70
CA ASN A 84 11.33 23.30 26.72
C ASN A 84 12.37 22.40 26.08
N LEU A 85 12.19 21.06 26.19
CA LEU A 85 13.04 20.11 25.49
C LEU A 85 12.81 20.17 23.96
N ALA A 86 11.58 20.44 23.51
CA ALA A 86 11.31 20.65 22.09
C ALA A 86 11.99 21.92 21.58
N LEU A 87 11.89 23.03 22.32
CA LEU A 87 12.57 24.30 21.98
C LEU A 87 14.11 24.11 21.94
N ALA A 88 14.67 23.42 22.91
CA ALA A 88 16.09 23.11 22.94
C ALA A 88 16.54 22.26 21.73
N THR A 89 15.70 21.30 21.31
CA THR A 89 15.96 20.50 20.11
C THR A 89 15.93 21.36 18.84
N ILE A 90 14.94 22.26 18.71
CA ILE A 90 14.84 23.19 17.57
C ILE A 90 16.10 24.07 17.51
N GLU A 91 16.48 24.68 18.64
CA GLU A 91 17.65 25.56 18.71
C GLU A 91 18.96 24.82 18.38
N ALA A 92 19.12 23.59 18.91
CA ALA A 92 20.31 22.79 18.65
C ALA A 92 20.41 22.34 17.17
N GLU A 93 19.29 22.00 16.53
CA GLU A 93 19.27 21.50 15.15
C GLU A 93 19.28 22.63 14.11
N LEU A 94 18.59 23.77 14.38
CA LEU A 94 18.44 24.88 13.43
C LEU A 94 19.37 26.06 13.73
N GLY A 95 20.12 26.04 14.83
CA GLY A 95 21.12 27.04 15.19
C GLY A 95 20.55 28.38 15.70
N ALA A 96 19.22 28.47 15.91
CA ALA A 96 18.56 29.66 16.42
C ALA A 96 17.30 29.29 17.23
N PRO A 97 16.92 30.12 18.23
CA PRO A 97 15.75 29.84 19.05
C PRO A 97 14.43 29.95 18.25
N ALA A 98 13.44 29.14 18.58
CA ALA A 98 12.19 29.05 17.84
C ALA A 98 11.47 30.41 17.65
N HIS A 99 11.54 31.29 18.64
CA HIS A 99 10.90 32.62 18.55
C HIS A 99 11.56 33.57 17.51
N SER A 100 12.80 33.29 17.08
CA SER A 100 13.44 34.02 15.99
C SER A 100 13.21 33.38 14.62
N LEU A 101 12.93 32.11 14.59
CA LEU A 101 12.68 31.34 13.35
C LEU A 101 11.22 31.44 12.90
N PHE A 102 10.28 31.51 13.84
CA PHE A 102 8.85 31.55 13.62
C PHE A 102 8.23 32.81 14.19
N ALA A 103 7.30 33.44 13.45
CA ALA A 103 6.53 34.59 13.95
C ALA A 103 5.63 34.19 15.12
N ASN A 104 5.09 32.96 15.11
CA ASN A 104 4.33 32.40 16.22
C ASN A 104 4.67 30.91 16.37
N PHE A 105 5.11 30.52 17.57
CA PHE A 105 5.36 29.12 17.94
C PHE A 105 4.55 28.80 19.22
N PRO A 106 3.58 27.85 19.17
CA PRO A 106 2.66 27.61 20.30
C PRO A 106 3.35 26.83 21.43
N ASN A 107 2.85 27.03 22.66
CA ASN A 107 3.36 26.35 23.85
C ASN A 107 2.93 24.88 23.96
N LYS A 108 1.95 24.44 23.16
CA LYS A 108 1.44 23.06 23.19
C LYS A 108 1.49 22.46 21.79
N PRO A 109 1.94 21.21 21.64
CA PRO A 109 1.84 20.51 20.38
C PRO A 109 0.36 20.19 20.05
N ILE A 110 0.07 20.05 18.78
CA ILE A 110 -1.25 19.62 18.28
C ILE A 110 -1.38 18.11 18.23
N ALA A 111 -0.26 17.41 18.15
CA ALA A 111 -0.18 15.94 18.16
C ALA A 111 1.14 15.49 18.78
N ALA A 112 1.13 14.33 19.40
CA ALA A 112 2.34 13.68 19.90
C ALA A 112 2.28 12.18 19.58
N ALA A 113 3.41 11.64 19.13
CA ALA A 113 3.55 10.24 18.74
C ALA A 113 4.75 9.57 19.43
N SER A 114 5.00 8.31 19.11
CA SER A 114 6.10 7.53 19.69
C SER A 114 7.47 8.16 19.44
N LEU A 115 7.68 8.76 18.27
CA LEU A 115 8.99 9.28 17.84
C LEU A 115 9.14 10.80 18.01
N GLY A 116 8.03 11.56 18.07
CA GLY A 116 8.08 13.00 18.13
C GLY A 116 6.75 13.66 18.45
N GLN A 117 6.69 14.97 18.33
CA GLN A 117 5.46 15.75 18.45
C GLN A 117 5.42 16.87 17.41
N VAL A 118 4.21 17.30 17.05
CA VAL A 118 3.96 18.25 15.97
C VAL A 118 3.35 19.53 16.52
N TYR A 119 3.87 20.68 16.08
CA TYR A 119 3.36 22.01 16.39
C TYR A 119 2.80 22.67 15.12
N LYS A 120 1.75 23.46 15.26
CA LYS A 120 1.27 24.35 14.21
C LYS A 120 1.86 25.74 14.46
N ALA A 121 2.91 26.09 13.71
CA ALA A 121 3.60 27.36 13.83
C ALA A 121 3.27 28.29 12.65
N GLN A 122 3.63 29.57 12.76
CA GLN A 122 3.46 30.56 11.69
C GLN A 122 4.82 31.15 11.31
N LEU A 123 5.11 31.17 10.03
CA LEU A 123 6.30 31.82 9.47
C LEU A 123 6.16 33.35 9.47
N HIS A 124 7.28 34.07 9.33
CA HIS A 124 7.29 35.55 9.24
C HIS A 124 6.58 36.10 8.00
N ASP A 125 6.40 35.30 6.95
CA ASP A 125 5.62 35.63 5.75
C ASP A 125 4.10 35.38 5.92
N GLY A 126 3.67 34.90 7.09
CA GLY A 126 2.28 34.64 7.43
C GLY A 126 1.77 33.22 7.11
N ARG A 127 2.54 32.41 6.41
CA ARG A 127 2.17 31.01 6.13
C ARG A 127 2.17 30.16 7.40
N TRP A 128 1.20 29.25 7.48
CA TRP A 128 1.14 28.26 8.54
C TRP A 128 1.93 27.02 8.15
N VAL A 129 2.68 26.46 9.11
CA VAL A 129 3.52 25.28 8.94
C VAL A 129 3.29 24.26 10.07
N ALA A 130 3.52 23.00 9.76
CA ALA A 130 3.65 21.93 10.73
C ALA A 130 5.13 21.73 11.05
N VAL A 131 5.48 21.79 12.34
CA VAL A 131 6.85 21.59 12.82
C VAL A 131 6.87 20.31 13.65
N LYS A 132 7.45 19.24 13.08
CA LYS A 132 7.65 17.94 13.72
C LYS A 132 8.99 17.95 14.44
N VAL A 133 8.97 17.71 15.76
CA VAL A 133 10.16 17.73 16.62
C VAL A 133 10.35 16.36 17.25
N GLN A 134 11.52 15.78 17.10
CA GLN A 134 11.86 14.45 17.60
C GLN A 134 11.97 14.43 19.13
N ARG A 135 11.60 13.30 19.74
CA ARG A 135 11.79 13.11 21.18
C ARG A 135 13.28 13.17 21.55
N PRO A 136 13.63 13.81 22.68
CA PRO A 136 15.00 13.89 23.13
C PRO A 136 15.55 12.49 23.44
N ASN A 137 16.84 12.29 23.17
CA ASN A 137 17.60 11.04 23.41
C ASN A 137 16.96 9.79 22.76
N LEU A 138 16.16 9.99 21.69
CA LEU A 138 15.46 8.88 21.04
C LEU A 138 16.45 7.89 20.43
N GLN A 139 17.43 8.38 19.68
CA GLN A 139 18.42 7.54 18.99
C GLN A 139 19.20 6.65 19.96
N GLU A 140 19.69 7.21 21.07
CA GLU A 140 20.44 6.48 22.10
C GLU A 140 19.58 5.38 22.75
N ARG A 141 18.30 5.69 22.99
CA ARG A 141 17.34 4.74 23.54
C ARG A 141 17.06 3.60 22.56
N LEU A 142 16.86 3.91 21.29
CA LEU A 142 16.64 2.90 20.25
C LEU A 142 17.84 1.96 20.09
N VAL A 143 19.07 2.49 20.09
CA VAL A 143 20.30 1.67 20.05
C VAL A 143 20.34 0.68 21.21
N LEU A 144 20.00 1.14 22.43
CA LEU A 144 19.99 0.27 23.61
C LEU A 144 18.92 -0.81 23.51
N ASP A 145 17.71 -0.43 23.10
CA ASP A 145 16.57 -1.35 22.99
C ASP A 145 16.81 -2.40 21.89
N LEU A 146 17.31 -1.98 20.72
CA LEU A 146 17.69 -2.89 19.63
C LEU A 146 18.81 -3.86 20.02
N ALA A 147 19.82 -3.39 20.76
CA ALA A 147 20.88 -4.27 21.25
C ALA A 147 20.33 -5.35 22.21
N VAL A 148 19.35 -4.98 23.06
CA VAL A 148 18.67 -5.93 23.93
C VAL A 148 17.82 -6.93 23.15
N ILE A 149 17.01 -6.45 22.19
CA ILE A 149 16.17 -7.28 21.32
C ILE A 149 17.04 -8.26 20.52
N ARG A 150 18.15 -7.79 19.95
CA ARG A 150 19.09 -8.61 19.19
C ARG A 150 19.72 -9.71 20.05
N LEU A 151 20.13 -9.36 21.27
CA LEU A 151 20.67 -10.34 22.24
C LEU A 151 19.62 -11.41 22.56
N LEU A 152 18.38 -11.01 22.82
CA LEU A 152 17.27 -11.94 23.07
C LEU A 152 16.98 -12.83 21.85
N ALA A 153 16.99 -12.26 20.64
CA ALA A 153 16.81 -13.01 19.40
C ALA A 153 17.88 -14.10 19.23
N GLN A 154 19.15 -13.79 19.52
CA GLN A 154 20.24 -14.75 19.49
C GLN A 154 20.10 -15.87 20.52
N MET A 155 19.62 -15.52 21.72
CA MET A 155 19.46 -16.51 22.81
C MET A 155 18.26 -17.42 22.63
N VAL A 156 17.15 -16.90 22.13
CA VAL A 156 15.86 -17.60 22.05
C VAL A 156 15.62 -18.22 20.67
N GLY A 157 16.15 -17.60 19.62
CA GLY A 157 15.96 -18.02 18.24
C GLY A 157 16.17 -19.51 17.96
N PRO A 158 17.28 -20.13 18.44
CA PRO A 158 17.53 -21.56 18.24
C PRO A 158 16.50 -22.51 18.85
N PHE A 159 15.67 -22.03 19.78
CA PHE A 159 14.66 -22.82 20.49
C PHE A 159 13.25 -22.60 19.95
N LEU A 160 13.06 -21.62 19.08
CA LEU A 160 11.75 -21.33 18.49
C LEU A 160 11.50 -22.24 17.28
N PRO A 161 10.34 -22.93 17.19
CA PRO A 161 9.99 -23.76 16.05
C PRO A 161 9.50 -22.92 14.86
N LEU A 162 10.28 -21.89 14.49
CA LEU A 162 9.92 -20.97 13.42
C LEU A 162 10.67 -21.36 12.14
N ASN A 163 9.92 -21.70 11.08
CA ASN A 163 10.46 -21.94 9.73
C ASN A 163 10.74 -20.59 9.02
N LEU A 164 11.58 -19.74 9.64
CA LEU A 164 11.78 -18.36 9.17
C LEU A 164 12.65 -18.26 7.90
N GLY A 165 13.35 -19.32 7.53
CA GLY A 165 14.32 -19.27 6.41
C GLY A 165 15.54 -18.38 6.68
N ASP A 166 15.39 -17.35 7.54
CA ASP A 166 16.43 -16.43 7.98
C ASP A 166 16.65 -16.53 9.49
N ASP A 167 17.85 -16.18 9.96
CA ASP A 167 18.16 -16.03 11.39
C ASP A 167 17.29 -14.90 11.98
N LEU A 168 16.67 -15.13 13.13
CA LEU A 168 15.89 -14.11 13.86
C LEU A 168 16.68 -12.82 14.09
N SER A 169 18.00 -12.93 14.22
CA SER A 169 18.90 -11.76 14.32
C SER A 169 18.89 -10.91 13.06
N ALA A 170 18.80 -11.51 11.88
CA ALA A 170 18.70 -10.78 10.61
C ALA A 170 17.40 -9.98 10.51
N ILE A 171 16.29 -10.56 10.98
CA ILE A 171 14.99 -9.86 11.06
C ILE A 171 15.08 -8.65 12.00
N VAL A 172 15.74 -8.79 13.14
CA VAL A 172 15.95 -7.68 14.09
C VAL A 172 16.84 -6.60 13.49
N ASP A 173 17.88 -6.98 12.75
CA ASP A 173 18.79 -6.04 12.09
C ASP A 173 18.05 -5.27 10.97
N GLU A 174 17.19 -5.92 10.19
CA GLU A 174 16.32 -5.29 9.19
C GLU A 174 15.32 -4.32 9.83
N PHE A 175 14.66 -4.74 10.91
CA PHE A 175 13.79 -3.87 11.70
C PHE A 175 14.54 -2.64 12.24
N GLY A 176 15.74 -2.84 12.78
CA GLY A 176 16.59 -1.76 13.26
C GLY A 176 16.92 -0.73 12.17
N ASN A 177 17.32 -1.21 10.99
CA ASN A 177 17.59 -0.35 9.84
C ASN A 177 16.36 0.47 9.44
N THR A 178 15.18 -0.15 9.39
CA THR A 178 13.92 0.54 9.10
C THR A 178 13.60 1.61 10.13
N LEU A 179 13.77 1.29 11.41
CA LEU A 179 13.52 2.21 12.52
C LEU A 179 14.48 3.42 12.52
N PHE A 180 15.76 3.20 12.20
CA PHE A 180 16.73 4.31 12.07
C PHE A 180 16.43 5.22 10.87
N ARG A 181 15.86 4.68 9.78
CA ARG A 181 15.39 5.50 8.66
C ARG A 181 14.16 6.33 9.03
N GLU A 182 13.26 5.79 9.85
CA GLU A 182 12.03 6.46 10.29
C GLU A 182 12.30 7.65 11.23
N ILE A 183 13.41 7.64 11.97
CA ILE A 183 13.80 8.75 12.84
C ILE A 183 14.67 9.81 12.15
N ASP A 184 15.00 9.65 10.89
CA ASP A 184 15.78 10.60 10.11
C ASP A 184 14.83 11.54 9.33
N TYR A 185 14.62 12.75 9.88
CA TYR A 185 13.68 13.70 9.28
C TYR A 185 14.23 14.39 8.01
N GLU A 186 15.54 14.35 7.76
CA GLU A 186 16.08 14.75 6.46
C GLU A 186 15.66 13.75 5.37
N LEU A 187 15.69 12.45 5.68
CA LEU A 187 15.20 11.42 4.79
C LEU A 187 13.68 11.52 4.58
N GLU A 188 12.91 11.82 5.64
CA GLU A 188 11.47 12.06 5.51
C GLU A 188 11.17 13.27 4.60
N ALA A 189 11.97 14.33 4.69
CA ALA A 189 11.89 15.49 3.79
C ALA A 189 12.19 15.13 2.32
N ASP A 190 13.26 14.34 2.07
CA ASP A 190 13.60 13.86 0.73
C ASP A 190 12.48 12.99 0.15
N ASN A 191 11.91 12.12 0.97
CA ASN A 191 10.78 11.28 0.60
C ASN A 191 9.55 12.11 0.21
N ALA A 192 9.20 13.13 1.00
CA ALA A 192 8.08 14.02 0.72
C ALA A 192 8.25 14.74 -0.62
N GLU A 193 9.42 15.33 -0.88
CA GLU A 193 9.70 16.02 -2.14
C GLU A 193 9.69 15.06 -3.33
N ARG A 194 10.26 13.86 -3.18
CA ARG A 194 10.20 12.83 -4.22
C ARG A 194 8.77 12.43 -4.51
N PHE A 195 7.97 12.18 -3.48
CA PHE A 195 6.56 11.83 -3.62
C PHE A 195 5.77 12.95 -4.30
N ALA A 196 5.99 14.21 -3.90
CA ALA A 196 5.39 15.38 -4.54
C ALA A 196 5.72 15.46 -6.04
N SER A 197 6.97 15.16 -6.43
CA SER A 197 7.39 15.17 -7.83
C SER A 197 6.64 14.12 -8.68
N LEU A 198 6.33 12.95 -8.12
CA LEU A 198 5.62 11.85 -8.78
C LEU A 198 4.13 12.18 -9.01
N PHE A 199 3.53 12.96 -8.12
CA PHE A 199 2.12 13.36 -8.20
C PHE A 199 1.90 14.78 -8.72
N LYS A 200 2.95 15.47 -9.22
CA LYS A 200 2.89 16.86 -9.66
C LYS A 200 1.76 17.16 -10.65
N GLU A 201 1.49 16.23 -11.56
CA GLU A 201 0.46 16.37 -12.60
C GLU A 201 -0.95 15.93 -12.13
N ASP A 202 -1.09 15.50 -10.88
CA ASP A 202 -2.35 14.99 -10.33
C ASP A 202 -2.97 16.01 -9.37
N PRO A 203 -3.97 16.79 -9.82
CA PRO A 203 -4.57 17.83 -8.98
C PRO A 203 -5.41 17.27 -7.81
N SER A 204 -5.72 15.97 -7.80
CA SER A 204 -6.47 15.32 -6.73
C SER A 204 -5.62 15.00 -5.51
N ILE A 205 -4.28 15.01 -5.64
CA ILE A 205 -3.32 14.66 -4.59
C ILE A 205 -2.56 15.92 -4.15
N VAL A 206 -2.46 16.12 -2.84
CA VAL A 206 -1.74 17.26 -2.24
C VAL A 206 -0.66 16.74 -1.32
N ILE A 207 0.55 17.23 -1.51
CA ILE A 207 1.70 16.93 -0.65
C ILE A 207 2.22 18.26 -0.12
N PRO A 208 2.45 18.39 1.22
CA PRO A 208 2.96 19.63 1.79
C PRO A 208 4.38 19.91 1.31
N GLY A 209 4.66 21.16 0.98
CA GLY A 209 6.02 21.61 0.69
C GLY A 209 6.91 21.51 1.92
N VAL A 210 8.21 21.23 1.73
CA VAL A 210 9.20 21.17 2.79
C VAL A 210 9.94 22.50 2.89
N GLU A 211 9.98 23.09 4.08
CA GLU A 211 10.80 24.27 4.39
C GLU A 211 12.21 23.83 4.79
N ARG A 212 13.08 23.62 3.80
CA ARG A 212 14.43 23.06 4.00
C ARG A 212 15.30 23.87 4.96
N LEU A 213 15.19 25.21 4.96
CA LEU A 213 15.94 26.07 5.87
C LEU A 213 15.51 25.92 7.33
N LEU A 214 14.32 25.37 7.58
CA LEU A 214 13.76 25.12 8.90
C LEU A 214 13.60 23.62 9.17
N SER A 215 14.37 22.80 8.47
CA SER A 215 14.38 21.34 8.62
C SER A 215 15.81 20.84 8.80
N ALA A 216 15.97 19.84 9.66
CA ALA A 216 17.21 19.16 9.98
C ALA A 216 16.89 17.74 10.46
N LYS A 217 17.91 17.00 10.88
CA LYS A 217 17.78 15.57 11.23
C LYS A 217 16.71 15.27 12.29
N LYS A 218 16.44 16.20 13.24
CA LYS A 218 15.45 16.02 14.32
C LYS A 218 14.31 17.02 14.29
N VAL A 219 14.26 17.89 13.28
CA VAL A 219 13.19 18.88 13.10
C VAL A 219 12.77 18.86 11.63
N LEU A 220 11.49 18.65 11.35
CA LEU A 220 10.93 18.72 10.00
C LEU A 220 9.84 19.79 9.97
N THR A 221 9.98 20.76 9.08
CA THR A 221 9.00 21.82 8.86
C THR A 221 8.39 21.66 7.48
N THR A 222 7.06 21.55 7.42
CA THR A 222 6.30 21.42 6.18
C THR A 222 5.13 22.40 6.14
N ASP A 223 4.60 22.68 4.95
CA ASP A 223 3.38 23.47 4.82
C ASP A 223 2.24 22.86 5.65
N TRP A 224 1.42 23.70 6.24
CA TRP A 224 0.21 23.27 6.93
C TRP A 224 -0.89 22.93 5.90
N LEU A 225 -1.39 21.69 5.95
CA LEU A 225 -2.55 21.31 5.15
C LEU A 225 -3.84 21.64 5.91
N ASP A 226 -4.63 22.54 5.33
CA ASP A 226 -5.94 22.91 5.90
C ASP A 226 -7.01 21.95 5.39
N GLY A 227 -7.18 20.85 6.14
CA GLY A 227 -8.06 19.77 5.80
C GLY A 227 -8.57 19.03 7.04
N VAL A 228 -9.52 18.15 6.84
CA VAL A 228 -10.06 17.24 7.87
C VAL A 228 -9.48 15.85 7.70
N LYS A 229 -9.25 15.13 8.81
CA LYS A 229 -8.76 13.75 8.76
C LYS A 229 -9.75 12.86 8.01
N LEU A 230 -9.23 11.98 7.17
CA LEU A 230 -10.02 11.03 6.39
C LEU A 230 -10.45 9.83 7.27
N GLN A 231 -11.32 10.06 8.24
CA GLN A 231 -11.69 9.04 9.24
C GLN A 231 -13.19 8.78 9.34
N GLU A 232 -14.01 9.83 9.32
CA GLU A 232 -15.45 9.74 9.58
C GLU A 232 -16.26 10.35 8.44
N ARG A 233 -17.18 9.56 7.92
CA ARG A 233 -18.06 9.96 6.80
C ARG A 233 -18.86 11.23 7.12
N SER A 234 -19.46 11.30 8.31
CA SER A 234 -20.25 12.46 8.76
C SER A 234 -19.45 13.76 8.78
N VAL A 235 -18.18 13.71 9.17
CA VAL A 235 -17.29 14.87 9.18
C VAL A 235 -16.98 15.33 7.76
N LEU A 236 -16.75 14.41 6.83
CA LEU A 236 -16.49 14.74 5.42
C LEU A 236 -17.72 15.39 4.79
N GLU A 237 -18.90 14.77 4.93
CA GLU A 237 -20.16 15.26 4.38
C GLU A 237 -20.52 16.66 4.94
N SER A 238 -20.30 16.91 6.23
CA SER A 238 -20.51 18.24 6.85
C SER A 238 -19.59 19.32 6.31
N ASN A 239 -18.44 18.95 5.73
CA ASN A 239 -17.50 19.84 5.05
C ASN A 239 -17.70 19.86 3.51
N ASN A 240 -18.81 19.33 3.00
CA ASN A 240 -19.12 19.21 1.58
C ASN A 240 -18.05 18.44 0.77
N LEU A 241 -17.49 17.38 1.37
CA LEU A 241 -16.52 16.49 0.76
C LEU A 241 -17.16 15.15 0.49
N ASP A 242 -16.99 14.60 -0.72
CA ASP A 242 -17.52 13.28 -1.08
C ASP A 242 -16.57 12.16 -0.64
N PRO A 243 -16.97 11.33 0.35
CA PRO A 243 -16.14 10.24 0.85
C PRO A 243 -15.79 9.21 -0.22
N THR A 244 -16.73 8.88 -1.11
CA THR A 244 -16.54 7.85 -2.14
C THR A 244 -15.51 8.28 -3.18
N THR A 245 -15.54 9.53 -3.62
CA THR A 245 -14.54 10.09 -4.53
C THR A 245 -13.15 10.15 -3.90
N LEU A 246 -13.05 10.57 -2.63
CA LEU A 246 -11.78 10.62 -1.90
C LEU A 246 -11.16 9.24 -1.70
N VAL A 247 -11.96 8.24 -1.35
CA VAL A 247 -11.53 6.84 -1.23
C VAL A 247 -11.02 6.32 -2.58
N LYS A 248 -11.77 6.56 -3.66
CA LYS A 248 -11.37 6.16 -5.01
C LYS A 248 -10.05 6.82 -5.42
N ALA A 249 -9.88 8.12 -5.15
CA ALA A 249 -8.62 8.82 -5.40
C ALA A 249 -7.45 8.21 -4.62
N GLY A 250 -7.65 7.86 -3.34
CA GLY A 250 -6.64 7.20 -2.50
C GLY A 250 -6.23 5.84 -3.05
N VAL A 251 -7.19 5.00 -3.45
CA VAL A 251 -6.90 3.69 -4.04
C VAL A 251 -6.16 3.83 -5.37
N ILE A 252 -6.59 4.73 -6.26
CA ILE A 252 -5.90 4.98 -7.52
C ILE A 252 -4.47 5.49 -7.25
N ALA A 253 -4.29 6.41 -6.31
CA ALA A 253 -2.97 6.88 -5.92
C ALA A 253 -2.08 5.73 -5.41
N GLY A 254 -2.62 4.81 -4.59
CA GLY A 254 -1.92 3.61 -4.13
C GLY A 254 -1.51 2.69 -5.29
N LEU A 255 -2.40 2.45 -6.25
CA LEU A 255 -2.10 1.66 -7.45
C LEU A 255 -1.02 2.31 -8.31
N ARG A 256 -1.04 3.64 -8.47
CA ARG A 256 0.01 4.38 -9.18
C ARG A 256 1.37 4.24 -8.49
N GLN A 257 1.40 4.36 -7.18
CA GLN A 257 2.62 4.16 -6.38
C GLN A 257 3.24 2.78 -6.64
N LEU A 258 2.42 1.73 -6.62
CA LEU A 258 2.89 0.35 -6.80
C LEU A 258 3.21 0.00 -8.27
N LEU A 259 2.29 0.32 -9.19
CA LEU A 259 2.35 -0.18 -10.57
C LEU A 259 2.99 0.80 -11.56
N GLU A 260 3.01 2.12 -11.25
CA GLU A 260 3.63 3.13 -12.12
C GLU A 260 5.01 3.54 -11.62
N PHE A 261 5.08 3.99 -10.36
CA PHE A 261 6.27 4.62 -9.83
C PHE A 261 7.23 3.62 -9.19
N GLY A 262 6.72 2.48 -8.70
CA GLY A 262 7.48 1.55 -7.89
C GLY A 262 8.01 2.18 -6.59
N TYR A 263 7.45 3.32 -6.19
CA TYR A 263 7.77 4.05 -4.97
C TYR A 263 6.48 4.31 -4.21
N PHE A 264 6.35 3.74 -3.02
CA PHE A 264 5.07 3.69 -2.32
C PHE A 264 5.19 4.04 -0.84
N HIS A 265 4.10 4.59 -0.32
CA HIS A 265 3.90 4.85 1.09
C HIS A 265 3.54 3.54 1.80
N ALA A 266 4.38 3.10 2.72
CA ALA A 266 4.21 1.83 3.40
C ALA A 266 3.22 1.88 4.58
N ASP A 267 2.81 3.08 5.01
CA ASP A 267 1.85 3.28 6.11
C ASP A 267 0.78 4.36 5.83
N PRO A 268 -0.08 4.16 4.80
CA PRO A 268 -1.13 5.11 4.44
C PRO A 268 -2.37 4.99 5.37
N HIS A 269 -2.15 5.05 6.68
CA HIS A 269 -3.26 4.95 7.62
C HIS A 269 -4.07 6.27 7.70
N PRO A 270 -5.33 6.24 8.16
CA PRO A 270 -6.22 7.41 8.18
C PRO A 270 -5.68 8.64 8.90
N GLY A 271 -4.76 8.46 9.84
CA GLY A 271 -4.09 9.54 10.56
C GLY A 271 -3.16 10.39 9.68
N ASN A 272 -2.65 9.79 8.58
CA ASN A 272 -1.73 10.41 7.63
C ASN A 272 -2.42 10.91 6.36
N LEU A 273 -3.76 10.82 6.31
CA LEU A 273 -4.57 11.22 5.16
C LEU A 273 -5.56 12.32 5.54
N PHE A 274 -5.58 13.39 4.75
CA PHE A 274 -6.45 14.55 4.94
C PHE A 274 -7.32 14.78 3.70
N ALA A 275 -8.60 15.03 3.95
CA ALA A 275 -9.53 15.51 2.94
C ALA A 275 -9.52 17.03 2.93
N MET A 276 -9.28 17.63 1.78
CA MET A 276 -9.14 19.07 1.57
C MET A 276 -10.19 19.57 0.58
N ALA A 277 -10.65 20.79 0.75
CA ALA A 277 -11.55 21.45 -0.20
C ALA A 277 -10.85 21.66 -1.56
N GLY A 278 -11.64 21.78 -2.63
CA GLY A 278 -11.16 21.99 -4.00
C GLY A 278 -11.12 20.67 -4.82
N GLY A 279 -10.28 20.62 -5.84
CA GLY A 279 -10.24 19.51 -6.81
C GLY A 279 -11.15 19.73 -8.01
N SER A 280 -11.09 18.80 -8.98
CA SER A 280 -11.99 18.81 -10.14
C SER A 280 -13.44 18.61 -9.65
N GLU A 281 -14.35 19.45 -10.13
CA GLU A 281 -15.79 19.38 -9.81
C GLU A 281 -16.15 19.64 -8.32
N GLY A 282 -15.21 20.17 -7.50
CA GLY A 282 -15.49 20.47 -6.08
C GLY A 282 -15.50 19.25 -5.15
N ASN A 283 -15.13 18.05 -5.62
CA ASN A 283 -15.25 16.79 -4.89
C ASN A 283 -14.19 16.56 -3.79
N GLY A 284 -13.28 17.51 -3.59
CA GLY A 284 -12.21 17.44 -2.61
C GLY A 284 -10.89 16.93 -3.21
N ARG A 285 -9.83 17.07 -2.41
CA ARG A 285 -8.48 16.58 -2.72
C ARG A 285 -7.96 15.77 -1.53
N LEU A 286 -7.08 14.82 -1.81
CA LEU A 286 -6.47 13.97 -0.80
C LEU A 286 -5.07 14.48 -0.45
N GLY A 287 -4.88 14.89 0.79
CA GLY A 287 -3.58 15.30 1.34
C GLY A 287 -2.87 14.13 2.01
N TYR A 288 -1.59 13.93 1.69
CA TYR A 288 -0.71 12.99 2.36
C TYR A 288 0.22 13.75 3.29
N VAL A 289 0.36 13.26 4.53
CA VAL A 289 1.36 13.73 5.50
C VAL A 289 2.12 12.53 6.07
N ASP A 290 3.29 12.77 6.66
CA ASP A 290 4.17 11.74 7.20
C ASP A 290 4.76 10.80 6.10
N PHE A 291 6.00 11.05 5.72
CA PHE A 291 6.73 10.28 4.70
C PHE A 291 7.90 9.49 5.31
N GLY A 292 7.84 9.22 6.62
CA GLY A 292 8.86 8.46 7.35
C GLY A 292 8.96 7.00 6.88
N MET A 293 7.85 6.42 6.42
CA MET A 293 7.80 5.03 5.95
C MET A 293 7.53 4.95 4.44
N MET A 294 8.57 5.09 3.64
CA MET A 294 8.53 4.90 2.19
C MET A 294 9.38 3.71 1.78
N ASP A 295 8.93 2.97 0.77
CA ASP A 295 9.69 1.85 0.23
C ASP A 295 9.63 1.81 -1.31
N MET A 296 10.43 0.92 -1.91
CA MET A 296 10.59 0.82 -3.36
C MET A 296 10.45 -0.63 -3.83
N LEU A 297 9.74 -0.79 -4.95
CA LEU A 297 9.75 -2.00 -5.74
C LEU A 297 10.81 -1.91 -6.83
N SER A 298 11.50 -3.02 -7.08
CA SER A 298 12.31 -3.16 -8.29
C SER A 298 11.41 -3.06 -9.53
N ASN A 299 11.99 -2.73 -10.67
CA ASN A 299 11.24 -2.69 -11.93
C ASN A 299 10.64 -4.07 -12.27
N ASP A 300 11.38 -5.13 -11.96
CA ASP A 300 10.98 -6.52 -12.17
C ASP A 300 9.78 -6.89 -11.28
N ASP A 301 9.85 -6.62 -9.96
CA ASP A 301 8.73 -6.83 -9.04
C ASP A 301 7.47 -6.06 -9.48
N ARG A 302 7.63 -4.80 -9.92
CA ARG A 302 6.55 -3.94 -10.39
C ARG A 302 5.84 -4.53 -11.62
N LEU A 303 6.61 -5.04 -12.57
CA LEU A 303 6.09 -5.66 -13.78
C LEU A 303 5.43 -7.01 -13.46
N THR A 304 6.05 -7.84 -12.63
CA THR A 304 5.47 -9.11 -12.20
C THR A 304 4.19 -8.92 -11.39
N LEU A 305 4.13 -7.88 -10.55
CA LEU A 305 2.89 -7.54 -9.83
C LEU A 305 1.76 -7.14 -10.80
N THR A 306 2.10 -6.42 -11.88
CA THR A 306 1.13 -6.11 -12.94
C THR A 306 0.65 -7.37 -13.63
N ASP A 307 1.55 -8.32 -13.96
CA ASP A 307 1.20 -9.62 -14.54
C ASP A 307 0.28 -10.41 -13.62
N ALA A 308 0.61 -10.49 -12.33
CA ALA A 308 -0.19 -11.20 -11.33
C ALA A 308 -1.65 -10.69 -11.28
N VAL A 309 -1.85 -9.37 -11.34
CA VAL A 309 -3.21 -8.78 -11.41
C VAL A 309 -3.91 -9.20 -12.71
N VAL A 310 -3.21 -9.22 -13.83
CA VAL A 310 -3.77 -9.62 -15.14
C VAL A 310 -4.10 -11.11 -15.16
N HIS A 311 -3.21 -11.96 -14.66
CA HIS A 311 -3.45 -13.40 -14.57
C HIS A 311 -4.65 -13.69 -13.65
N LEU A 312 -4.79 -12.93 -12.56
CA LEU A 312 -5.95 -13.02 -11.68
C LEU A 312 -7.25 -12.61 -12.40
N ILE A 313 -7.25 -11.51 -13.16
CA ILE A 313 -8.40 -11.08 -13.98
C ILE A 313 -8.79 -12.17 -14.99
N ASN A 314 -7.81 -12.83 -15.61
CA ASN A 314 -8.03 -13.88 -16.60
C ASN A 314 -8.24 -15.27 -15.97
N ARG A 315 -8.22 -15.41 -14.65
CA ARG A 315 -8.29 -16.68 -13.91
C ARG A 315 -7.22 -17.69 -14.35
N ASP A 316 -6.06 -17.18 -14.75
CA ASP A 316 -4.91 -18.00 -15.12
C ASP A 316 -4.07 -18.31 -13.86
N PHE A 317 -4.59 -19.21 -13.02
CA PHE A 317 -3.96 -19.55 -11.73
C PHE A 317 -2.60 -20.22 -11.90
N LYS A 318 -2.36 -20.87 -13.05
CA LYS A 318 -1.06 -21.46 -13.36
C LYS A 318 -0.01 -20.37 -13.55
N ALA A 319 -0.29 -19.36 -14.37
CA ALA A 319 0.61 -18.22 -14.58
C ALA A 319 0.78 -17.43 -13.26
N LEU A 320 -0.31 -17.20 -12.50
CA LEU A 320 -0.27 -16.57 -11.19
C LEU A 320 0.64 -17.32 -10.19
N GLY A 321 0.65 -18.65 -10.21
CA GLY A 321 1.57 -19.45 -9.39
C GLY A 321 3.04 -19.19 -9.74
N HIS A 322 3.37 -19.00 -11.01
CA HIS A 322 4.71 -18.60 -11.44
C HIS A 322 5.06 -17.17 -11.01
N ASP A 323 4.09 -16.24 -11.04
CA ASP A 323 4.30 -14.90 -10.52
C ASP A 323 4.64 -14.93 -9.03
N PHE A 324 3.98 -15.76 -8.23
CA PHE A 324 4.32 -15.93 -6.81
C PHE A 324 5.73 -16.49 -6.58
N VAL A 325 6.23 -17.32 -7.47
CA VAL A 325 7.64 -17.76 -7.43
C VAL A 325 8.57 -16.58 -7.73
N HIS A 326 8.31 -15.80 -8.78
CA HIS A 326 9.12 -14.64 -9.15
C HIS A 326 9.12 -13.55 -8.08
N LEU A 327 7.96 -13.28 -7.46
CA LEU A 327 7.83 -12.33 -6.36
C LEU A 327 8.45 -12.83 -5.04
N GLY A 328 8.86 -14.09 -4.98
CA GLY A 328 9.51 -14.70 -3.83
C GLY A 328 8.55 -15.19 -2.74
N PHE A 329 7.24 -15.29 -3.03
CA PHE A 329 6.29 -15.92 -2.11
C PHE A 329 6.46 -17.44 -2.05
N LEU A 330 6.97 -18.04 -3.11
CA LEU A 330 7.30 -19.47 -3.21
C LEU A 330 8.77 -19.62 -3.60
N GLN A 331 9.37 -20.76 -3.22
CA GLN A 331 10.75 -21.06 -3.62
C GLN A 331 10.81 -21.42 -5.12
N PRO A 332 11.95 -21.16 -5.81
CA PRO A 332 12.08 -21.41 -7.25
C PRO A 332 11.80 -22.84 -7.71
N ASN A 333 12.00 -23.82 -6.83
CA ASN A 333 11.83 -25.25 -7.14
C ASN A 333 10.55 -25.85 -6.53
N THR A 334 9.60 -25.02 -6.12
CA THR A 334 8.34 -25.48 -5.53
C THR A 334 7.49 -26.16 -6.59
N ASP A 335 7.00 -27.38 -6.30
CA ASP A 335 5.97 -28.02 -7.13
C ASP A 335 4.65 -27.26 -6.96
N LEU A 336 4.18 -26.64 -8.04
CA LEU A 336 2.94 -25.88 -8.06
C LEU A 336 1.69 -26.76 -8.14
N SER A 337 1.83 -28.03 -8.55
CA SER A 337 0.68 -28.92 -8.81
C SER A 337 -0.29 -29.04 -7.63
N PRO A 338 0.15 -29.22 -6.37
CA PRO A 338 -0.75 -29.26 -5.22
C PRO A 338 -1.27 -27.89 -4.80
N ILE A 339 -0.60 -26.79 -5.20
CA ILE A 339 -0.91 -25.43 -4.78
C ILE A 339 -2.00 -24.81 -5.69
N LEU A 340 -2.01 -25.13 -6.98
CA LEU A 340 -2.93 -24.54 -7.95
C LEU A 340 -4.42 -24.72 -7.60
N PRO A 341 -4.91 -25.90 -7.18
CA PRO A 341 -6.30 -26.06 -6.76
C PRO A 341 -6.67 -25.19 -5.54
N ALA A 342 -5.74 -25.06 -4.59
CA ALA A 342 -5.95 -24.26 -3.40
C ALA A 342 -5.97 -22.74 -3.73
N LEU A 343 -5.10 -22.30 -4.65
CA LEU A 343 -5.16 -20.92 -5.18
C LEU A 343 -6.48 -20.66 -5.92
N GLU A 344 -6.96 -21.62 -6.72
CA GLU A 344 -8.23 -21.50 -7.42
C GLU A 344 -9.42 -21.44 -6.44
N GLU A 345 -9.40 -22.23 -5.38
CA GLU A 345 -10.44 -22.20 -4.33
C GLU A 345 -10.47 -20.85 -3.60
N VAL A 346 -9.29 -20.35 -3.15
CA VAL A 346 -9.19 -19.11 -2.38
C VAL A 346 -9.49 -17.89 -3.24
N LEU A 347 -8.94 -17.81 -4.43
CA LEU A 347 -9.02 -16.63 -5.29
C LEU A 347 -10.17 -16.75 -6.31
N GLY A 348 -10.45 -17.95 -6.84
CA GLY A 348 -11.46 -18.18 -7.87
C GLY A 348 -12.89 -18.15 -7.33
N GLY A 349 -13.13 -18.65 -6.11
CA GLY A 349 -14.43 -18.62 -5.45
C GLY A 349 -14.93 -17.20 -5.12
N GLN A 350 -14.02 -16.25 -4.95
CA GLN A 350 -14.34 -14.84 -4.71
C GLN A 350 -14.59 -14.06 -6.02
N LEU A 351 -14.16 -14.58 -7.16
CA LEU A 351 -14.41 -14.03 -8.50
C LEU A 351 -15.75 -14.52 -9.12
N GLY A 352 -16.60 -15.19 -8.31
CA GLY A 352 -17.95 -15.61 -8.70
C GLY A 352 -18.89 -14.43 -8.95
N GLU A 353 -20.03 -14.68 -9.56
CA GLU A 353 -21.06 -13.87 -10.20
C GLU A 353 -21.21 -12.37 -9.85
N THR A 354 -20.63 -11.87 -8.76
CA THR A 354 -20.57 -10.45 -8.42
C THR A 354 -19.18 -10.07 -7.90
N VAL A 355 -18.38 -9.41 -8.74
CA VAL A 355 -17.09 -8.75 -8.40
C VAL A 355 -17.24 -7.81 -7.16
N GLY A 356 -18.46 -7.58 -6.70
CA GLY A 356 -18.83 -6.66 -5.63
C GLY A 356 -18.61 -7.15 -4.20
N SER A 357 -18.45 -8.46 -3.98
CA SER A 357 -18.28 -9.02 -2.62
C SER A 357 -16.83 -9.32 -2.24
N PHE A 358 -15.87 -8.94 -3.09
CA PHE A 358 -14.46 -9.22 -2.89
C PHE A 358 -13.88 -8.29 -1.83
N ASN A 359 -13.42 -8.85 -0.72
CA ASN A 359 -12.74 -8.15 0.37
C ASN A 359 -11.30 -8.65 0.45
N PHE A 360 -10.34 -7.74 0.25
CA PHE A 360 -8.91 -8.07 0.24
C PHE A 360 -8.45 -8.63 1.60
N LYS A 361 -9.02 -8.14 2.70
CA LYS A 361 -8.77 -8.68 4.03
C LYS A 361 -9.16 -10.16 4.13
N THR A 362 -10.33 -10.54 3.61
CA THR A 362 -10.78 -11.94 3.61
C THR A 362 -9.84 -12.83 2.81
N ILE A 363 -9.30 -12.32 1.70
CA ILE A 363 -8.29 -13.04 0.92
C ILE A 363 -7.00 -13.19 1.69
N THR A 364 -6.51 -12.12 2.30
CA THR A 364 -5.29 -12.16 3.12
C THR A 364 -5.45 -13.16 4.26
N ASP A 365 -6.64 -13.21 4.89
CA ASP A 365 -6.95 -14.16 5.95
C ASP A 365 -6.91 -15.62 5.44
N ARG A 366 -7.57 -15.92 4.31
CA ARG A 366 -7.55 -17.25 3.69
C ARG A 366 -6.18 -17.62 3.14
N PHE A 367 -5.46 -16.64 2.56
CA PHE A 367 -4.10 -16.85 2.11
C PHE A 367 -3.15 -17.17 3.27
N SER A 368 -3.42 -16.59 4.44
CA SER A 368 -2.69 -16.94 5.67
C SER A 368 -2.91 -18.40 6.09
N GLU A 369 -4.11 -18.96 5.87
CA GLU A 369 -4.38 -20.37 6.07
C GLU A 369 -3.56 -21.26 5.11
N LEU A 370 -3.46 -20.85 3.83
CA LEU A 370 -2.60 -21.56 2.86
C LEU A 370 -1.12 -21.57 3.25
N MET A 371 -0.63 -20.55 3.95
CA MET A 371 0.78 -20.49 4.39
C MET A 371 1.12 -21.56 5.44
N PHE A 372 0.14 -22.11 6.15
CA PHE A 372 0.38 -23.22 7.07
C PHE A 372 0.45 -24.58 6.36
N ASP A 373 -0.31 -24.73 5.27
CA ASP A 373 -0.42 -26.00 4.54
C ASP A 373 0.62 -26.12 3.40
N TYR A 374 1.08 -24.98 2.88
CA TYR A 374 2.01 -24.92 1.74
C TYR A 374 3.22 -24.01 2.06
N PRO A 375 4.36 -24.20 1.38
CA PRO A 375 5.61 -23.50 1.68
C PRO A 375 5.63 -22.04 1.19
N PHE A 376 4.54 -21.29 1.43
CA PHE A 376 4.48 -19.87 1.19
C PHE A 376 5.27 -19.10 2.25
N ARG A 377 5.88 -18.01 1.83
CA ARG A 377 6.47 -16.99 2.71
C ARG A 377 6.13 -15.60 2.18
N VAL A 378 6.03 -14.62 3.04
CA VAL A 378 5.78 -13.24 2.64
C VAL A 378 7.11 -12.48 2.69
N PRO A 379 7.69 -12.08 1.54
CA PRO A 379 8.87 -11.22 1.56
C PRO A 379 8.57 -9.88 2.24
N ALA A 380 9.54 -9.33 2.99
CA ALA A 380 9.32 -8.14 3.84
C ALA A 380 8.69 -6.96 3.08
N ARG A 381 9.16 -6.67 1.85
CA ARG A 381 8.60 -5.61 0.99
C ARG A 381 7.12 -5.82 0.66
N PHE A 382 6.68 -7.07 0.46
CA PHE A 382 5.28 -7.37 0.19
C PHE A 382 4.42 -7.34 1.45
N ALA A 383 5.00 -7.62 2.62
CA ALA A 383 4.30 -7.41 3.90
C ALA A 383 3.90 -5.93 4.07
N LEU A 384 4.77 -4.99 3.70
CA LEU A 384 4.47 -3.56 3.71
C LEU A 384 3.37 -3.18 2.71
N ILE A 385 3.39 -3.77 1.51
CA ILE A 385 2.34 -3.55 0.49
C ILE A 385 0.99 -4.09 0.98
N ILE A 386 0.96 -5.31 1.50
CA ILE A 386 -0.25 -5.92 2.05
C ILE A 386 -0.81 -5.04 3.19
N ARG A 387 0.04 -4.58 4.09
CA ARG A 387 -0.35 -3.65 5.15
C ARG A 387 -0.97 -2.37 4.59
N ALA A 388 -0.33 -1.74 3.60
CA ALA A 388 -0.81 -0.52 2.98
C ALA A 388 -2.19 -0.73 2.32
N VAL A 389 -2.36 -1.83 1.58
CA VAL A 389 -3.63 -2.16 0.91
C VAL A 389 -4.73 -2.48 1.93
N VAL A 390 -4.46 -3.29 2.97
CA VAL A 390 -5.42 -3.60 4.04
C VAL A 390 -5.82 -2.35 4.82
N SER A 391 -4.88 -1.45 5.09
CA SER A 391 -5.17 -0.18 5.76
C SER A 391 -6.08 0.71 4.90
N GLN A 392 -5.80 0.84 3.60
CA GLN A 392 -6.63 1.59 2.67
C GLN A 392 -8.02 0.98 2.49
N GLU A 393 -8.13 -0.35 2.38
CA GLU A 393 -9.43 -1.03 2.29
C GLU A 393 -10.24 -0.85 3.59
N GLY A 394 -9.61 -0.99 4.75
CA GLY A 394 -10.26 -0.77 6.04
C GLY A 394 -10.76 0.66 6.22
N LEU A 395 -10.06 1.65 5.68
CA LEU A 395 -10.51 3.04 5.60
C LEU A 395 -11.68 3.18 4.62
N ALA A 396 -11.54 2.60 3.43
CA ALA A 396 -12.54 2.65 2.39
C ALA A 396 -13.88 2.09 2.86
N LEU A 397 -13.88 0.90 3.48
CA LEU A 397 -15.08 0.25 4.02
C LEU A 397 -15.75 1.02 5.18
N ARG A 398 -14.98 1.80 5.95
CA ARG A 398 -15.56 2.69 6.98
C ARG A 398 -16.29 3.90 6.38
N LEU A 399 -15.77 4.41 5.27
CA LEU A 399 -16.32 5.58 4.58
C LEU A 399 -17.44 5.19 3.60
N ASP A 400 -17.32 4.04 2.97
CA ASP A 400 -18.26 3.46 2.00
C ASP A 400 -18.34 1.94 2.23
N PRO A 401 -19.36 1.44 2.95
CA PRO A 401 -19.48 0.01 3.26
C PRO A 401 -19.61 -0.91 2.04
N ASP A 402 -20.05 -0.38 0.90
CA ASP A 402 -20.21 -1.12 -0.36
C ASP A 402 -18.96 -1.02 -1.26
N PHE A 403 -17.90 -0.37 -0.77
CA PHE A 403 -16.65 -0.22 -1.50
C PHE A 403 -15.97 -1.55 -1.75
N SER A 404 -15.44 -1.72 -2.96
CA SER A 404 -14.57 -2.85 -3.32
C SER A 404 -13.32 -2.33 -4.02
N ILE A 405 -12.17 -2.61 -3.44
CA ILE A 405 -10.87 -2.20 -4.01
C ILE A 405 -10.66 -2.79 -5.41
N ILE A 406 -11.16 -4.00 -5.66
CA ILE A 406 -11.07 -4.70 -6.94
C ILE A 406 -11.86 -3.99 -8.04
N ARG A 407 -13.02 -3.42 -7.71
CA ARG A 407 -13.81 -2.64 -8.68
C ARG A 407 -13.06 -1.40 -9.18
N VAL A 408 -12.10 -0.90 -8.41
CA VAL A 408 -11.25 0.23 -8.81
C VAL A 408 -9.96 -0.26 -9.45
N ALA A 409 -9.33 -1.29 -8.85
CA ALA A 409 -8.03 -1.78 -9.27
C ALA A 409 -8.06 -2.45 -10.66
N TYR A 410 -9.04 -3.32 -10.92
CA TYR A 410 -9.10 -4.05 -12.18
C TYR A 410 -9.31 -3.14 -13.39
N PRO A 411 -10.31 -2.22 -13.40
CA PRO A 411 -10.45 -1.26 -14.49
C PRO A 411 -9.22 -0.39 -14.69
N TYR A 412 -8.58 0.03 -13.59
CA TYR A 412 -7.37 0.82 -13.66
C TYR A 412 -6.22 0.08 -14.38
N VAL A 413 -5.94 -1.16 -13.96
CA VAL A 413 -4.87 -1.98 -14.57
C VAL A 413 -5.20 -2.31 -16.03
N ALA A 414 -6.44 -2.69 -16.33
CA ALA A 414 -6.88 -2.98 -17.68
C ALA A 414 -6.80 -1.76 -18.60
N LYS A 415 -7.26 -0.58 -18.15
CA LYS A 415 -7.13 0.69 -18.89
C LYS A 415 -5.68 1.01 -19.20
N ARG A 416 -4.80 0.86 -18.21
CA ARG A 416 -3.38 1.14 -18.36
C ARG A 416 -2.70 0.20 -19.34
N LEU A 417 -2.97 -1.10 -19.27
CA LEU A 417 -2.45 -2.10 -20.23
C LEU A 417 -2.91 -1.81 -21.66
N LEU A 418 -4.20 -1.54 -21.83
CA LEU A 418 -4.76 -1.25 -23.15
C LEU A 418 -4.27 0.09 -23.72
N ALA A 419 -3.91 1.06 -22.88
CA ALA A 419 -3.27 2.31 -23.31
C ALA A 419 -1.82 2.08 -23.78
N ALA A 420 -1.11 1.12 -23.17
CA ALA A 420 0.24 0.66 -23.53
C ALA A 420 1.25 1.82 -23.76
N ASP A 421 1.25 2.81 -22.86
CA ASP A 421 2.00 4.07 -23.03
C ASP A 421 3.53 3.85 -23.00
N THR A 422 4.00 2.85 -22.24
CA THR A 422 5.42 2.49 -22.16
C THR A 422 5.75 1.27 -23.01
N GLU A 423 7.03 1.09 -23.35
CA GLU A 423 7.49 -0.08 -24.10
C GLU A 423 7.25 -1.38 -23.33
N GLU A 424 7.47 -1.36 -22.02
CA GLU A 424 7.22 -2.49 -21.11
C GLU A 424 5.75 -2.92 -21.14
N LEU A 425 4.81 -1.96 -21.02
CA LEU A 425 3.37 -2.27 -21.07
C LEU A 425 2.94 -2.76 -22.45
N ARG A 426 3.58 -2.28 -23.54
CA ARG A 426 3.32 -2.80 -24.90
C ARG A 426 3.75 -4.25 -25.02
N ASN A 427 4.93 -4.59 -24.52
CA ASN A 427 5.42 -5.97 -24.53
C ASN A 427 4.50 -6.86 -23.71
N LYS A 428 4.10 -6.42 -22.52
CA LYS A 428 3.14 -7.14 -21.68
C LYS A 428 1.77 -7.34 -22.36
N LEU A 429 1.25 -6.30 -23.00
CA LEU A 429 0.01 -6.41 -23.77
C LEU A 429 0.13 -7.45 -24.89
N LEU A 430 1.28 -7.51 -25.58
CA LEU A 430 1.55 -8.52 -26.60
C LEU A 430 1.59 -9.93 -26.01
N ASP A 431 2.25 -10.13 -24.88
CA ASP A 431 2.36 -11.42 -24.21
C ASP A 431 1.01 -11.92 -23.68
N ILE A 432 0.11 -11.00 -23.31
CA ILE A 432 -1.26 -11.33 -22.90
C ILE A 432 -2.13 -11.69 -24.11
N LEU A 433 -2.03 -10.90 -25.19
CA LEU A 433 -2.89 -11.05 -26.36
C LEU A 433 -2.47 -12.18 -27.28
N PHE A 434 -1.21 -12.61 -27.27
CA PHE A 434 -0.70 -13.67 -28.11
C PHE A 434 -0.10 -14.80 -27.28
N ASP A 435 -0.37 -16.04 -27.65
CA ASP A 435 0.28 -17.19 -27.03
C ASP A 435 1.70 -17.42 -27.58
N GLN A 436 2.40 -18.44 -27.05
CA GLN A 436 3.75 -18.80 -27.50
C GLN A 436 3.83 -19.20 -28.99
N GLU A 437 2.70 -19.64 -29.58
CA GLU A 437 2.58 -19.95 -31.00
C GLU A 437 2.20 -18.74 -31.84
N GLY A 438 2.05 -17.55 -31.23
CA GLY A 438 1.68 -16.30 -31.89
C GLY A 438 0.19 -16.19 -32.25
N LYS A 439 -0.69 -17.03 -31.68
CA LYS A 439 -2.14 -16.97 -31.89
C LYS A 439 -2.78 -15.92 -31.00
N LEU A 440 -3.71 -15.15 -31.54
CA LEU A 440 -4.46 -14.12 -30.82
C LEU A 440 -5.46 -14.74 -29.82
N GLN A 441 -5.32 -14.40 -28.55
CA GLN A 441 -6.15 -14.84 -27.43
C GLN A 441 -7.35 -13.85 -27.26
N LEU A 442 -8.35 -13.94 -28.15
CA LEU A 442 -9.52 -13.03 -28.16
C LEU A 442 -10.26 -13.00 -26.81
N GLN A 443 -10.35 -14.14 -26.11
CA GLN A 443 -10.99 -14.21 -24.81
C GLN A 443 -10.29 -13.33 -23.76
N ARG A 444 -8.96 -13.28 -23.77
CA ARG A 444 -8.20 -12.42 -22.85
C ARG A 444 -8.43 -10.94 -23.14
N LEU A 445 -8.50 -10.56 -24.42
CA LEU A 445 -8.86 -9.20 -24.81
C LEU A 445 -10.31 -8.87 -24.37
N GLU A 446 -11.25 -9.79 -24.57
CA GLU A 446 -12.64 -9.60 -24.15
C GLU A 446 -12.74 -9.41 -22.64
N ASN A 447 -12.04 -10.23 -21.83
CA ASN A 447 -12.00 -10.10 -20.38
C ASN A 447 -11.48 -8.72 -19.94
N LEU A 448 -10.38 -8.22 -20.55
CA LEU A 448 -9.84 -6.88 -20.25
C LEU A 448 -10.83 -5.77 -20.60
N LEU A 449 -11.52 -5.87 -21.75
CA LEU A 449 -12.52 -4.91 -22.16
C LEU A 449 -13.79 -4.97 -21.28
N ASP A 450 -14.17 -6.17 -20.81
CA ASP A 450 -15.28 -6.35 -19.88
C ASP A 450 -15.03 -5.68 -18.55
N VAL A 451 -13.85 -5.84 -18.01
CA VAL A 451 -13.44 -5.22 -16.74
C VAL A 451 -13.46 -3.69 -16.86
N VAL A 452 -13.00 -3.11 -17.96
CA VAL A 452 -13.04 -1.65 -18.19
C VAL A 452 -14.48 -1.15 -18.33
N GLY A 453 -15.39 -1.97 -18.89
CA GLY A 453 -16.78 -1.60 -19.11
C GLY A 453 -17.73 -1.89 -17.93
N GLN A 454 -17.28 -2.51 -16.86
CA GLN A 454 -18.12 -2.89 -15.70
C GLN A 454 -18.58 -1.69 -14.85
N ASP A 455 -17.89 -0.55 -14.89
CA ASP A 455 -18.36 0.71 -14.27
C ASP A 455 -19.60 1.32 -14.98
N GLY A 456 -20.18 0.58 -15.93
CA GLY A 456 -21.49 0.90 -16.54
C GLY A 456 -21.43 1.98 -17.61
N SER A 457 -20.30 2.61 -17.86
CA SER A 457 -20.18 3.71 -18.81
C SER A 457 -19.30 3.36 -20.01
N PRO A 458 -19.87 3.18 -21.21
CA PRO A 458 -19.10 3.05 -22.45
C PRO A 458 -18.21 4.26 -22.78
N THR A 459 -18.48 5.42 -22.19
CA THR A 459 -17.60 6.59 -22.29
C THR A 459 -16.23 6.34 -21.66
N ASP A 460 -16.09 5.40 -20.73
CA ASP A 460 -14.79 4.98 -20.18
C ASP A 460 -14.00 4.11 -21.17
N LEU A 461 -14.66 3.45 -22.10
CA LEU A 461 -14.03 2.71 -23.19
C LEU A 461 -13.54 3.62 -24.33
N LEU A 462 -14.10 4.81 -24.52
CA LEU A 462 -13.68 5.72 -25.60
C LEU A 462 -12.23 6.21 -25.48
N PRO A 463 -11.73 6.66 -24.32
CA PRO A 463 -10.33 7.00 -24.15
C PRO A 463 -9.41 5.80 -24.41
N VAL A 464 -9.80 4.60 -23.93
CA VAL A 464 -9.05 3.35 -24.15
C VAL A 464 -9.06 2.94 -25.60
N ALA A 465 -10.21 3.00 -26.29
CA ALA A 465 -10.31 2.75 -27.72
C ALA A 465 -9.46 3.77 -28.52
N GLY A 466 -9.51 5.05 -28.13
CA GLY A 466 -8.68 6.10 -28.74
C GLY A 466 -7.18 5.88 -28.53
N ALA A 467 -6.78 5.43 -27.34
CA ALA A 467 -5.40 5.07 -27.03
C ALA A 467 -4.96 3.82 -27.82
N GLY A 468 -5.76 2.76 -27.84
CA GLY A 468 -5.51 1.55 -28.62
C GLY A 468 -5.41 1.84 -30.12
N LEU A 469 -6.31 2.68 -30.65
CA LEU A 469 -6.26 3.09 -32.07
C LEU A 469 -4.99 3.91 -32.38
N ARG A 470 -4.63 4.86 -31.50
CA ARG A 470 -3.37 5.62 -31.62
C ARG A 470 -2.15 4.72 -31.55
N LEU A 471 -2.17 3.70 -30.68
CA LEU A 471 -1.13 2.69 -30.60
C LEU A 471 -1.05 1.90 -31.91
N ILE A 472 -2.16 1.35 -32.39
CA ILE A 472 -2.19 0.55 -33.63
C ILE A 472 -1.76 1.39 -34.84
N LEU A 473 -2.21 2.61 -34.98
CA LEU A 473 -1.89 3.46 -36.16
C LEU A 473 -0.54 4.20 -36.01
N GLY A 474 -0.05 4.39 -34.80
CA GLY A 474 1.16 5.13 -34.49
C GLY A 474 2.46 4.32 -34.74
N PRO A 475 3.62 5.00 -34.74
CA PRO A 475 4.92 4.35 -34.91
C PRO A 475 5.24 3.35 -33.79
N LYS A 476 4.78 3.60 -32.60
CA LYS A 476 4.99 2.73 -31.41
C LYS A 476 4.27 1.39 -31.49
N GLY A 477 3.26 1.24 -32.33
CA GLY A 477 2.48 0.00 -32.50
C GLY A 477 2.96 -0.91 -33.64
N ARG A 478 4.19 -0.70 -34.14
CA ARG A 478 4.71 -1.50 -35.26
C ARG A 478 4.69 -3.01 -34.96
N ASP A 479 5.15 -3.41 -33.79
CA ASP A 479 5.24 -4.83 -33.40
C ASP A 479 3.86 -5.44 -33.20
N LEU A 480 2.93 -4.69 -32.59
CA LEU A 480 1.54 -5.10 -32.46
C LEU A 480 0.89 -5.33 -33.83
N ARG A 481 1.06 -4.38 -34.76
CA ARG A 481 0.56 -4.55 -36.14
C ARG A 481 1.16 -5.75 -36.83
N GLN A 482 2.47 -5.95 -36.71
CA GLN A 482 3.15 -7.08 -37.32
C GLN A 482 2.64 -8.41 -36.79
N ARG A 483 2.50 -8.56 -35.47
CA ARG A 483 1.95 -9.78 -34.85
C ARG A 483 0.47 -9.98 -35.24
N LEU A 484 -0.35 -8.93 -35.21
CA LEU A 484 -1.75 -9.01 -35.68
C LEU A 484 -1.83 -9.46 -37.14
N LEU A 485 -1.00 -8.88 -38.03
CA LEU A 485 -0.99 -9.27 -39.46
C LEU A 485 -0.56 -10.74 -39.64
N LEU A 486 0.47 -11.19 -38.89
CA LEU A 486 0.91 -12.59 -38.93
C LEU A 486 -0.18 -13.57 -38.44
N THR A 487 -0.94 -13.20 -37.43
CA THR A 487 -2.04 -14.02 -36.90
C THR A 487 -3.22 -14.06 -37.87
N LEU A 488 -3.53 -12.92 -38.51
CA LEU A 488 -4.64 -12.82 -39.46
C LEU A 488 -4.32 -13.46 -40.83
N VAL A 489 -3.04 -13.79 -41.09
CA VAL A 489 -2.60 -14.50 -42.28
C VAL A 489 -1.97 -15.84 -41.91
N ARG A 490 -2.68 -16.95 -42.17
CA ARG A 490 -2.23 -18.30 -41.94
C ARG A 490 -2.05 -19.04 -43.26
N ASP A 491 -0.89 -19.65 -43.50
CA ASP A 491 -0.55 -20.38 -44.73
C ASP A 491 -0.77 -19.55 -46.02
N GLY A 492 -0.43 -18.23 -45.97
CA GLY A 492 -0.57 -17.31 -47.07
C GLY A 492 -2.04 -16.93 -47.40
N ARG A 493 -2.99 -17.30 -46.57
CA ARG A 493 -4.41 -16.94 -46.69
C ARG A 493 -4.92 -16.18 -45.47
N LEU A 494 -5.87 -15.27 -45.70
CA LEU A 494 -6.51 -14.55 -44.61
C LEU A 494 -7.33 -15.52 -43.75
N ASN A 495 -7.08 -15.51 -42.43
CA ASN A 495 -7.89 -16.23 -41.45
C ASN A 495 -9.21 -15.46 -41.23
N THR A 496 -10.21 -15.79 -42.06
CA THR A 496 -11.51 -15.11 -42.04
C THR A 496 -12.29 -15.31 -40.75
N GLU A 497 -12.03 -16.40 -40.01
CA GLU A 497 -12.69 -16.70 -38.75
C GLU A 497 -12.20 -15.75 -37.65
N ASP A 498 -10.88 -15.61 -37.44
CA ASP A 498 -10.30 -14.71 -36.46
C ASP A 498 -10.61 -13.25 -36.78
N ILE A 499 -10.58 -12.87 -38.06
CA ILE A 499 -10.98 -11.52 -38.51
C ILE A 499 -12.46 -11.27 -38.17
N SER A 500 -13.36 -12.25 -38.47
CA SER A 500 -14.78 -12.13 -38.19
C SER A 500 -15.04 -12.00 -36.67
N ASN A 501 -14.35 -12.81 -35.86
CA ASN A 501 -14.51 -12.80 -34.41
C ASN A 501 -14.01 -11.49 -33.79
N LEU A 502 -12.85 -10.99 -34.22
CA LEU A 502 -12.34 -9.67 -33.80
C LEU A 502 -13.29 -8.54 -34.22
N ALA A 503 -13.78 -8.56 -35.48
CA ALA A 503 -14.74 -7.57 -35.97
C ALA A 503 -16.06 -7.61 -35.20
N LYS A 504 -16.59 -8.81 -34.86
CA LYS A 504 -17.78 -8.97 -34.02
C LYS A 504 -17.55 -8.42 -32.62
N LEU A 505 -16.39 -8.71 -31.99
CA LEU A 505 -16.03 -8.20 -30.69
C LEU A 505 -15.99 -6.67 -30.68
N LEU A 506 -15.27 -6.06 -31.61
CA LEU A 506 -15.18 -4.60 -31.74
C LEU A 506 -16.56 -3.96 -32.01
N ARG A 507 -17.37 -4.53 -32.90
CA ARG A 507 -18.71 -4.04 -33.20
C ARG A 507 -19.64 -4.16 -32.01
N ARG A 508 -19.53 -5.23 -31.22
CA ARG A 508 -20.30 -5.44 -29.98
C ARG A 508 -19.96 -4.41 -28.92
N ARG A 509 -18.68 -4.04 -28.80
CA ARG A 509 -18.17 -3.13 -27.74
C ARG A 509 -18.23 -1.65 -28.13
N PHE A 510 -17.91 -1.34 -29.37
CA PHE A 510 -17.78 0.05 -29.88
C PHE A 510 -18.82 0.39 -30.97
N GLY A 511 -19.88 -0.40 -31.10
CA GLY A 511 -20.90 -0.17 -32.12
C GLY A 511 -21.69 1.12 -31.88
N PRO A 512 -22.05 1.86 -32.95
CA PRO A 512 -22.66 3.19 -32.84
C PRO A 512 -23.99 3.21 -32.08
N ARG A 513 -24.74 2.11 -32.08
CA ARG A 513 -25.99 1.98 -31.30
C ARG A 513 -25.75 2.00 -29.79
N ARG A 514 -24.68 1.38 -29.35
CA ARG A 514 -24.33 1.32 -27.91
C ARG A 514 -23.78 2.67 -27.45
N LEU A 515 -22.92 3.29 -28.24
CA LEU A 515 -22.40 4.64 -27.97
C LEU A 515 -23.52 5.70 -27.95
N ALA A 516 -24.52 5.59 -28.83
CA ALA A 516 -25.68 6.47 -28.85
C ALA A 516 -26.61 6.24 -27.63
N SER A 517 -26.83 4.99 -27.22
CA SER A 517 -27.61 4.63 -26.02
C SER A 517 -27.04 5.25 -24.77
N ASP A 518 -25.72 5.20 -24.61
CA ASP A 518 -25.04 5.70 -23.41
C ASP A 518 -24.94 7.22 -23.37
N LEU A 519 -24.73 7.87 -24.52
CA LEU A 519 -24.84 9.33 -24.63
C LEU A 519 -26.25 9.82 -24.25
N MET A 520 -27.29 9.12 -24.68
CA MET A 520 -28.66 9.45 -24.32
C MET A 520 -28.96 9.25 -22.83
N GLN A 521 -28.42 8.22 -22.21
CA GLN A 521 -28.59 7.94 -20.78
C GLN A 521 -27.88 9.00 -19.89
N ARG A 522 -26.78 9.59 -20.35
CA ARG A 522 -26.12 10.70 -19.65
C ARG A 522 -26.78 12.07 -19.88
N LEU A 523 -27.46 12.24 -20.99
CA LEU A 523 -28.19 13.48 -21.28
C LEU A 523 -29.58 13.49 -20.61
N SER A 524 -30.02 12.34 -20.07
CA SER A 524 -31.29 12.18 -19.33
C SER A 524 -31.09 12.20 -17.80
N LEU A 525 -29.89 12.38 -17.30
CA LEU A 525 -29.53 12.66 -15.92
C LEU A 525 -29.06 14.11 -15.79
#